data_40e7aa0122fe0f13391b71d823e8bc65
#
_entry.id   40e7aa0122fe0f13391b71d823e8bc65
#
_cell.length_a   1.000
_cell.length_b   1.000
_cell.length_c   1.000
_cell.angle_alpha   90.00
_cell.angle_beta   90.00
_cell.angle_gamma   90.00
#
_symmetry.space_group_name_H-M   'P 1'
#
loop_
_entity.id
_entity.type
_entity.pdbx_description
1 polymer ?
#
loop_
_entity_poly.entity_id
_entity_poly.type
_entity_poly.pdbx_seq_one_letter_code
_entity_poly.pdbx_strand_id
1 'polypeptide(L)'
;MLSRVHSGVHRLIKVGLAEVSCGMFRSVFRAIALLAATALLIGFVLDLPRLAPPDPVVIETGPVGGSYHRNALRYEQHLKAAGFKVEVRPNPQSLDSIGYVNGNGPKTHIAFTAQAIDGSAFPNVRSAGVIQTQPLFTFVHKDLVGRVNTLADLKGLRLVMPPDRSATSEAARAVLGLFGVNPGNTTFTHLPIAEAAVELKAGRHDAGLFMLTADNPLVVALGANSALWMPSLTAAPAVAGKLPWLRAVKLPVGTFDIAGNLPPQEVEAVGAMVNVIVREDLHPAVLFELLRVMDEFHGGATLVNRAGEFPSLTSTELQPHPLAAQYRKTGVPWLYRHFSPFIARMFESYLLIGLALVLLAEGYKIWYYLREFWEEASERFALWTLKRLDRRFDRGARPGPIWRTLLRFAERVVQRHETDHAKELLSRVRSRLDSN
;
A
#
# COMPACT_ATOMS: atom_id res chain seq x y z
N MET A 1 38.96 -44.33 54.33
CA MET A 1 38.91 -44.82 52.95
C MET A 1 37.56 -44.50 52.26
N LEU A 2 36.44 -44.54 52.97
CA LEU A 2 35.08 -44.30 52.46
C LEU A 2 34.79 -42.85 52.04
N SER A 3 35.44 -41.81 52.59
CA SER A 3 35.24 -40.41 52.25
C SER A 3 35.77 -39.98 50.87
N ARG A 4 36.85 -40.67 50.39
CA ARG A 4 37.43 -40.38 49.04
C ARG A 4 36.59 -40.97 47.93
N VAL A 5 35.88 -42.07 48.13
CA VAL A 5 34.99 -42.68 47.12
C VAL A 5 33.76 -41.84 46.93
N HIS A 6 33.19 -41.24 47.98
CA HIS A 6 31.98 -40.41 47.89
C HIS A 6 32.22 -39.09 47.12
N SER A 7 33.43 -38.49 47.26
CA SER A 7 33.75 -37.25 46.51
C SER A 7 33.97 -37.49 45.02
N GLY A 8 34.53 -38.67 44.63
CA GLY A 8 34.72 -39.05 43.26
C GLY A 8 33.43 -39.29 42.48
N VAL A 9 32.46 -39.97 43.12
CA VAL A 9 31.15 -40.24 42.50
C VAL A 9 30.33 -38.96 42.29
N HIS A 10 30.37 -38.05 43.28
CA HIS A 10 29.70 -36.73 43.12
C HIS A 10 30.29 -35.84 42.03
N ARG A 11 31.59 -35.97 41.74
CA ARG A 11 32.28 -35.26 40.65
C ARG A 11 31.93 -35.81 39.29
N LEU A 12 31.93 -37.12 39.10
CA LEU A 12 31.52 -37.76 37.83
C LEU A 12 30.11 -37.45 37.47
N ILE A 13 29.19 -37.39 38.44
CA ILE A 13 27.79 -37.01 38.20
C ILE A 13 27.65 -35.53 37.81
N LYS A 14 28.38 -34.59 38.41
CA LYS A 14 28.32 -33.17 38.04
C LYS A 14 28.91 -32.86 36.70
N VAL A 15 30.04 -33.49 36.31
CA VAL A 15 30.64 -33.31 34.99
C VAL A 15 29.78 -33.94 33.92
N GLY A 16 29.27 -35.15 34.14
CA GLY A 16 28.30 -35.79 33.24
C GLY A 16 27.01 -35.00 33.04
N LEU A 17 26.45 -34.40 34.13
CA LEU A 17 25.27 -33.55 34.05
C LEU A 17 25.52 -32.24 33.33
N ALA A 18 26.73 -31.63 33.42
CA ALA A 18 27.10 -30.41 32.72
C ALA A 18 27.32 -30.66 31.22
N GLU A 19 27.95 -31.75 30.82
CA GLU A 19 28.13 -32.15 29.43
C GLU A 19 26.79 -32.56 28.79
N VAL A 20 25.95 -33.33 29.49
CA VAL A 20 24.63 -33.73 29.04
C VAL A 20 23.73 -32.49 28.89
N SER A 21 23.78 -31.54 29.83
CA SER A 21 23.00 -30.30 29.72
C SER A 21 23.47 -29.41 28.57
N CYS A 22 24.77 -29.31 28.31
CA CYS A 22 25.31 -28.54 27.18
C CYS A 22 24.97 -29.20 25.83
N GLY A 23 25.05 -30.55 25.76
CA GLY A 23 24.65 -31.32 24.58
C GLY A 23 23.17 -31.23 24.30
N MET A 24 22.32 -31.32 25.33
CA MET A 24 20.88 -31.18 25.25
C MET A 24 20.49 -29.75 24.83
N PHE A 25 21.12 -28.73 25.39
CA PHE A 25 20.89 -27.34 25.01
C PHE A 25 21.25 -27.07 23.53
N ARG A 26 22.37 -27.60 23.04
CA ARG A 26 22.77 -27.54 21.63
C ARG A 26 21.77 -28.24 20.72
N SER A 27 21.28 -29.42 21.12
CA SER A 27 20.29 -30.18 20.34
C SER A 27 18.94 -29.48 20.32
N VAL A 28 18.48 -28.93 21.45
CA VAL A 28 17.24 -28.14 21.53
C VAL A 28 17.36 -26.86 20.68
N PHE A 29 18.48 -26.14 20.76
CA PHE A 29 18.72 -24.95 19.96
C PHE A 29 18.72 -25.27 18.46
N ARG A 30 19.38 -26.37 18.03
CA ARG A 30 19.35 -26.82 16.63
C ARG A 30 17.95 -27.21 16.18
N ALA A 31 17.19 -27.88 17.03
CA ALA A 31 15.79 -28.23 16.73
C ALA A 31 14.91 -26.97 16.56
N ILE A 32 15.04 -26.00 17.46
CA ILE A 32 14.32 -24.72 17.35
C ILE A 32 14.75 -23.94 16.08
N ALA A 33 16.04 -23.88 15.80
CA ALA A 33 16.54 -23.23 14.58
C ALA A 33 16.03 -23.91 13.30
N LEU A 34 15.99 -25.25 13.29
CA LEU A 34 15.45 -26.03 12.17
C LEU A 34 13.94 -25.78 12.01
N LEU A 35 13.17 -25.79 13.10
CA LEU A 35 11.75 -25.49 13.07
C LEU A 35 11.47 -24.06 12.58
N ALA A 36 12.25 -23.08 13.05
CA ALA A 36 12.13 -21.69 12.59
C ALA A 36 12.46 -21.56 11.10
N ALA A 37 13.53 -22.21 10.64
CA ALA A 37 13.91 -22.22 9.22
C ALA A 37 12.83 -22.89 8.36
N THR A 38 12.26 -24.00 8.83
CA THR A 38 11.17 -24.70 8.13
C THR A 38 9.91 -23.83 8.08
N ALA A 39 9.54 -23.19 9.18
CA ALA A 39 8.39 -22.28 9.22
C ALA A 39 8.58 -21.07 8.29
N LEU A 40 9.80 -20.51 8.24
CA LEU A 40 10.15 -19.43 7.31
C LEU A 40 10.10 -19.89 5.85
N LEU A 41 10.59 -21.10 5.57
CA LEU A 41 10.53 -21.69 4.21
C LEU A 41 9.07 -21.91 3.79
N ILE A 42 8.25 -22.45 4.67
CA ILE A 42 6.82 -22.64 4.40
C ILE A 42 6.14 -21.28 4.18
N GLY A 43 6.40 -20.29 5.04
CA GLY A 43 5.89 -18.93 4.87
C GLY A 43 6.31 -18.32 3.55
N PHE A 44 7.57 -18.45 3.16
CA PHE A 44 8.08 -17.99 1.87
C PHE A 44 7.39 -18.68 0.69
N VAL A 45 7.24 -20.00 0.73
CA VAL A 45 6.56 -20.77 -0.33
C VAL A 45 5.10 -20.36 -0.46
N LEU A 46 4.41 -20.14 0.65
CA LEU A 46 3.00 -19.69 0.66
C LEU A 46 2.84 -18.25 0.15
N ASP A 47 3.88 -17.41 0.31
CA ASP A 47 3.88 -16.02 -0.15
C ASP A 47 4.36 -15.86 -1.61
N LEU A 48 4.97 -16.88 -2.20
CA LEU A 48 5.48 -16.84 -3.59
C LEU A 48 4.48 -16.24 -4.60
N PRO A 49 3.17 -16.58 -4.58
CA PRO A 49 2.20 -15.99 -5.51
C PRO A 49 2.01 -14.47 -5.34
N ARG A 50 2.34 -13.91 -4.14
CA ARG A 50 2.24 -12.48 -3.84
C ARG A 50 3.50 -11.70 -4.18
N LEU A 51 4.62 -12.40 -4.37
CA LEU A 51 5.89 -11.78 -4.76
C LEU A 51 5.94 -11.40 -6.24
N ALA A 52 5.12 -12.02 -7.06
CA ALA A 52 4.97 -11.69 -8.47
C ALA A 52 3.76 -10.79 -8.70
N PRO A 53 3.83 -9.84 -9.65
CA PRO A 53 2.67 -9.07 -10.04
C PRO A 53 1.57 -9.98 -10.60
N PRO A 54 0.28 -9.56 -10.48
CA PRO A 54 -0.83 -10.34 -11.05
C PRO A 54 -0.68 -10.49 -12.58
N ASP A 55 -1.03 -11.64 -13.09
CA ASP A 55 -0.98 -11.98 -14.50
C ASP A 55 -2.33 -12.59 -14.95
N PRO A 56 -3.18 -11.82 -15.65
CA PRO A 56 -3.05 -10.41 -16.02
C PRO A 56 -3.42 -9.42 -14.89
N VAL A 57 -2.95 -8.17 -15.01
CA VAL A 57 -3.50 -7.00 -14.30
C VAL A 57 -4.82 -6.63 -14.96
N VAL A 58 -5.92 -6.72 -14.23
CA VAL A 58 -7.26 -6.41 -14.76
C VAL A 58 -7.64 -5.00 -14.39
N ILE A 59 -7.98 -4.18 -15.41
CA ILE A 59 -8.51 -2.82 -15.30
C ILE A 59 -9.98 -2.84 -15.70
N GLU A 60 -10.86 -2.62 -14.74
CA GLU A 60 -12.29 -2.47 -14.97
C GLU A 60 -12.59 -1.01 -15.35
N THR A 61 -13.38 -0.81 -16.42
CA THR A 61 -13.69 0.53 -16.92
C THR A 61 -15.18 0.83 -16.90
N GLY A 62 -15.59 2.00 -17.38
CA GLY A 62 -16.97 2.29 -17.73
C GLY A 62 -17.34 1.78 -19.12
N PRO A 63 -18.48 2.24 -19.65
CA PRO A 63 -18.94 1.92 -21.00
C PRO A 63 -17.90 2.27 -22.08
N VAL A 64 -17.87 1.48 -23.14
CA VAL A 64 -17.04 1.75 -24.33
C VAL A 64 -17.29 3.15 -24.85
N GLY A 65 -16.22 3.88 -25.24
CA GLY A 65 -16.30 5.29 -25.68
C GLY A 65 -16.34 6.30 -24.53
N GLY A 66 -16.57 5.85 -23.30
CA GLY A 66 -16.51 6.69 -22.09
C GLY A 66 -15.07 7.09 -21.74
N SER A 67 -14.93 8.10 -20.87
CA SER A 67 -13.62 8.63 -20.48
C SER A 67 -12.83 7.61 -19.67
N TYR A 68 -13.47 6.78 -18.84
CA TYR A 68 -12.76 5.70 -18.11
C TYR A 68 -12.15 4.68 -19.07
N HIS A 69 -12.90 4.29 -20.10
CA HIS A 69 -12.41 3.35 -21.08
C HIS A 69 -11.21 3.92 -21.88
N ARG A 70 -11.29 5.18 -22.28
CA ARG A 70 -10.17 5.88 -22.94
C ARG A 70 -8.92 5.95 -22.07
N ASN A 71 -9.08 6.29 -20.79
CA ASN A 71 -7.95 6.34 -19.84
C ASN A 71 -7.36 4.96 -19.63
N ALA A 72 -8.18 3.92 -19.47
CA ALA A 72 -7.72 2.56 -19.27
C ALA A 72 -6.91 2.04 -20.47
N LEU A 73 -7.31 2.33 -21.70
CA LEU A 73 -6.53 1.98 -22.91
C LEU A 73 -5.14 2.64 -22.93
N ARG A 74 -5.04 3.90 -22.47
CA ARG A 74 -3.73 4.57 -22.31
C ARG A 74 -2.90 3.91 -21.23
N TYR A 75 -3.50 3.57 -20.09
CA TYR A 75 -2.82 2.89 -18.99
C TYR A 75 -2.38 1.48 -19.40
N GLU A 76 -3.21 0.75 -20.15
CA GLU A 76 -2.87 -0.55 -20.70
C GLU A 76 -1.59 -0.50 -21.55
N GLN A 77 -1.52 0.46 -22.49
CA GLN A 77 -0.34 0.64 -23.36
C GLN A 77 0.92 0.87 -22.53
N HIS A 78 0.83 1.74 -21.54
CA HIS A 78 1.97 2.09 -20.67
C HIS A 78 2.40 0.92 -19.80
N LEU A 79 1.45 0.24 -19.14
CA LEU A 79 1.73 -0.91 -18.30
C LEU A 79 2.27 -2.09 -19.11
N LYS A 80 1.78 -2.30 -20.35
CA LYS A 80 2.33 -3.31 -21.26
C LYS A 80 3.76 -2.97 -21.68
N ALA A 81 4.08 -1.71 -21.93
CA ALA A 81 5.44 -1.27 -22.21
C ALA A 81 6.39 -1.48 -21.01
N ALA A 82 5.85 -1.41 -19.78
CA ALA A 82 6.59 -1.73 -18.56
C ALA A 82 6.68 -3.25 -18.27
N GLY A 83 6.18 -4.12 -19.17
CA GLY A 83 6.31 -5.56 -19.09
C GLY A 83 5.17 -6.29 -18.37
N PHE A 84 4.09 -5.62 -18.01
CA PHE A 84 2.92 -6.26 -17.40
C PHE A 84 1.95 -6.79 -18.47
N LYS A 85 1.32 -7.93 -18.20
CA LYS A 85 0.14 -8.34 -18.97
C LYS A 85 -1.08 -7.62 -18.42
N VAL A 86 -1.85 -6.99 -19.28
CA VAL A 86 -3.00 -6.17 -18.90
C VAL A 86 -4.22 -6.58 -19.69
N GLU A 87 -5.34 -6.68 -18.98
CA GLU A 87 -6.68 -6.90 -19.53
C GLU A 87 -7.56 -5.69 -19.19
N VAL A 88 -8.04 -4.99 -20.20
CA VAL A 88 -9.05 -3.93 -20.04
C VAL A 88 -10.43 -4.52 -20.24
N ARG A 89 -11.28 -4.39 -19.22
CA ARG A 89 -12.64 -4.93 -19.20
C ARG A 89 -13.67 -3.81 -19.15
N PRO A 90 -14.39 -3.56 -20.26
CA PRO A 90 -15.49 -2.60 -20.28
C PRO A 90 -16.68 -3.08 -19.42
N ASN A 91 -17.19 -2.21 -18.56
CA ASN A 91 -18.39 -2.46 -17.78
C ASN A 91 -19.40 -1.32 -18.00
N PRO A 92 -20.51 -1.57 -18.69
CA PRO A 92 -21.56 -0.56 -18.85
C PRO A 92 -22.11 -0.03 -17.52
N GLN A 93 -22.12 -0.87 -16.49
CA GLN A 93 -22.59 -0.57 -15.13
C GLN A 93 -21.40 -0.25 -14.21
N SER A 94 -20.71 0.86 -14.47
CA SER A 94 -19.46 1.22 -13.78
C SER A 94 -19.60 1.39 -12.25
N LEU A 95 -20.80 1.50 -11.71
CA LEU A 95 -21.04 1.51 -10.26
C LEU A 95 -20.67 0.20 -9.59
N ASP A 96 -20.73 -0.91 -10.32
CA ASP A 96 -20.39 -2.23 -9.77
C ASP A 96 -18.89 -2.44 -9.62
N SER A 97 -18.10 -1.66 -10.37
CA SER A 97 -16.63 -1.81 -10.42
C SER A 97 -15.97 -1.66 -9.05
N ILE A 98 -16.52 -0.84 -8.15
CA ILE A 98 -15.99 -0.71 -6.78
C ILE A 98 -16.17 -2.02 -5.99
N GLY A 99 -17.33 -2.68 -6.16
CA GLY A 99 -17.59 -4.01 -5.56
C GLY A 99 -16.62 -5.07 -6.08
N TYR A 100 -16.31 -5.04 -7.37
CA TYR A 100 -15.35 -5.97 -7.99
C TYR A 100 -13.92 -5.75 -7.47
N VAL A 101 -13.48 -4.51 -7.33
CA VAL A 101 -12.19 -4.18 -6.68
C VAL A 101 -12.18 -4.64 -5.22
N ASN A 102 -13.31 -4.52 -4.51
CA ASN A 102 -13.43 -5.02 -3.13
C ASN A 102 -13.39 -6.57 -3.01
N GLY A 103 -13.57 -7.28 -4.13
CA GLY A 103 -13.60 -8.74 -4.18
C GLY A 103 -15.00 -9.34 -4.29
N ASN A 104 -16.03 -8.53 -4.52
CA ASN A 104 -17.44 -8.95 -4.61
C ASN A 104 -17.85 -9.21 -6.07
N GLY A 105 -17.03 -9.92 -6.85
CA GLY A 105 -17.34 -10.20 -8.25
C GLY A 105 -16.12 -10.65 -9.05
N PRO A 106 -16.08 -10.42 -10.36
CA PRO A 106 -14.94 -10.74 -11.18
C PRO A 106 -13.65 -10.14 -10.66
N LYS A 107 -12.55 -10.90 -10.72
CA LYS A 107 -11.23 -10.45 -10.26
C LYS A 107 -10.87 -9.12 -10.94
N THR A 108 -10.74 -8.07 -10.17
CA THR A 108 -10.45 -6.72 -10.65
C THR A 108 -9.39 -6.10 -9.75
N HIS A 109 -8.37 -5.46 -10.34
CA HIS A 109 -7.25 -4.89 -9.61
C HIS A 109 -7.31 -3.36 -9.56
N ILE A 110 -7.78 -2.75 -10.65
CA ILE A 110 -7.84 -1.30 -10.86
C ILE A 110 -9.20 -0.97 -11.46
N ALA A 111 -9.83 0.10 -11.00
CA ALA A 111 -11.04 0.64 -11.62
C ALA A 111 -11.12 2.17 -11.47
N PHE A 112 -12.16 2.76 -12.04
CA PHE A 112 -12.47 4.18 -11.97
C PHE A 112 -13.82 4.40 -11.29
N THR A 113 -13.92 5.48 -10.54
CA THR A 113 -15.20 5.88 -9.91
C THR A 113 -15.30 7.40 -9.84
N ALA A 114 -16.53 7.91 -9.94
CA ALA A 114 -16.86 9.33 -9.79
C ALA A 114 -18.25 9.47 -9.18
N GLN A 115 -18.50 8.75 -8.10
CA GLN A 115 -19.79 8.71 -7.38
C GLN A 115 -19.55 8.88 -5.88
N ALA A 116 -20.62 9.15 -5.15
CA ALA A 116 -20.60 9.08 -3.70
C ALA A 116 -20.25 7.64 -3.24
N ILE A 117 -19.30 7.52 -2.34
CA ILE A 117 -18.84 6.24 -1.81
C ILE A 117 -18.81 6.31 -0.29
N ASP A 118 -19.45 5.36 0.36
CA ASP A 118 -19.14 5.05 1.75
C ASP A 118 -17.93 4.11 1.79
N GLY A 119 -16.76 4.67 2.03
CA GLY A 119 -15.51 3.90 2.07
C GLY A 119 -15.49 2.78 3.12
N SER A 120 -16.33 2.86 4.15
CA SER A 120 -16.45 1.83 5.18
C SER A 120 -17.07 0.53 4.64
N ALA A 121 -17.90 0.63 3.61
CA ALA A 121 -18.50 -0.53 2.93
C ALA A 121 -17.51 -1.32 2.06
N PHE A 122 -16.33 -0.75 1.77
CA PHE A 122 -15.35 -1.32 0.84
C PHE A 122 -13.95 -1.40 1.47
N PRO A 123 -13.74 -2.27 2.46
CA PRO A 123 -12.51 -2.31 3.25
C PRO A 123 -11.25 -2.62 2.45
N ASN A 124 -11.35 -3.34 1.32
CA ASN A 124 -10.21 -3.73 0.48
C ASN A 124 -9.93 -2.72 -0.65
N VAL A 125 -10.66 -1.60 -0.72
CA VAL A 125 -10.50 -0.59 -1.76
C VAL A 125 -9.70 0.59 -1.24
N ARG A 126 -8.73 1.05 -2.02
CA ARG A 126 -7.93 2.25 -1.74
C ARG A 126 -7.92 3.18 -2.94
N SER A 127 -7.79 4.48 -2.69
CA SER A 127 -7.57 5.47 -3.73
C SER A 127 -6.11 5.49 -4.17
N ALA A 128 -5.83 5.32 -5.46
CA ALA A 128 -4.54 5.63 -6.05
C ALA A 128 -4.41 7.15 -6.33
N GLY A 129 -5.53 7.84 -6.43
CA GLY A 129 -5.62 9.28 -6.60
C GLY A 129 -6.75 9.72 -7.54
N VAL A 130 -7.13 10.96 -7.40
CA VAL A 130 -8.06 11.64 -8.30
C VAL A 130 -7.28 12.14 -9.51
N ILE A 131 -7.79 11.89 -10.72
CA ILE A 131 -7.07 12.17 -11.97
C ILE A 131 -7.65 13.33 -12.78
N GLN A 132 -8.91 13.65 -12.61
CA GLN A 132 -9.57 14.70 -13.39
C GLN A 132 -10.96 15.01 -12.82
N THR A 133 -11.53 16.14 -13.26
CA THR A 133 -12.95 16.43 -13.10
C THR A 133 -13.67 16.16 -14.42
N GLN A 134 -14.81 15.51 -14.36
CA GLN A 134 -15.70 15.27 -15.50
C GLN A 134 -16.99 16.09 -15.32
N PRO A 135 -17.20 17.12 -16.16
CA PRO A 135 -18.46 17.86 -16.15
C PRO A 135 -19.63 16.97 -16.54
N LEU A 136 -20.77 17.21 -15.92
CA LEU A 136 -22.06 16.67 -16.35
C LEU A 136 -22.62 17.65 -17.39
N PHE A 137 -22.44 17.33 -18.67
CA PHE A 137 -23.00 18.09 -19.77
C PHE A 137 -24.49 17.81 -19.93
N THR A 138 -25.31 18.85 -20.02
CA THR A 138 -26.71 18.78 -20.36
C THR A 138 -26.87 19.43 -21.73
N PHE A 139 -27.22 18.66 -22.75
CA PHE A 139 -27.54 19.15 -24.10
C PHE A 139 -29.05 19.10 -24.29
N VAL A 140 -29.61 20.17 -24.81
CA VAL A 140 -31.04 20.34 -25.05
C VAL A 140 -31.25 20.74 -26.49
N HIS A 141 -32.32 20.30 -27.12
CA HIS A 141 -32.68 20.70 -28.50
C HIS A 141 -32.95 22.19 -28.56
N LYS A 142 -32.48 22.88 -29.61
CA LYS A 142 -32.69 24.35 -29.78
C LYS A 142 -34.13 24.79 -29.82
N ASP A 143 -35.05 23.95 -30.28
CA ASP A 143 -36.47 24.22 -30.28
C ASP A 143 -37.05 24.47 -28.88
N LEU A 144 -36.30 24.11 -27.85
CA LEU A 144 -36.67 24.30 -26.44
C LEU A 144 -35.99 25.52 -25.79
N VAL A 145 -35.21 26.31 -26.55
CA VAL A 145 -34.63 27.58 -26.06
C VAL A 145 -35.74 28.50 -25.58
N GLY A 146 -35.58 29.09 -24.41
CA GLY A 146 -36.59 29.91 -23.75
C GLY A 146 -37.70 29.13 -23.01
N ARG A 147 -37.82 27.82 -23.27
CA ARG A 147 -38.69 26.91 -22.47
C ARG A 147 -37.92 26.19 -21.38
N VAL A 148 -36.68 25.85 -21.61
CA VAL A 148 -35.76 25.22 -20.64
C VAL A 148 -34.76 26.27 -20.16
N ASN A 149 -34.99 26.89 -19.01
CA ASN A 149 -34.09 27.87 -18.43
C ASN A 149 -33.33 27.27 -17.23
N THR A 150 -33.91 26.27 -16.60
CA THR A 150 -33.33 25.54 -15.47
C THR A 150 -33.49 24.04 -15.67
N LEU A 151 -32.77 23.22 -14.89
CA LEU A 151 -32.96 21.77 -14.93
C LEU A 151 -34.38 21.35 -14.46
N ALA A 152 -35.09 22.17 -13.71
CA ALA A 152 -36.47 21.89 -13.32
C ALA A 152 -37.46 21.86 -14.52
N ASP A 153 -37.10 22.57 -15.58
CA ASP A 153 -37.93 22.67 -16.80
C ASP A 153 -37.81 21.42 -17.70
N LEU A 154 -36.92 20.47 -17.32
CA LEU A 154 -36.82 19.17 -17.97
C LEU A 154 -37.96 18.20 -17.60
N LYS A 155 -38.84 18.56 -16.66
CA LYS A 155 -40.02 17.76 -16.34
C LYS A 155 -40.90 17.56 -17.55
N GLY A 156 -41.37 16.32 -17.75
CA GLY A 156 -42.23 15.95 -18.87
C GLY A 156 -41.50 15.75 -20.20
N LEU A 157 -40.20 16.00 -20.28
CA LEU A 157 -39.41 15.82 -21.49
C LEU A 157 -38.86 14.38 -21.60
N ARG A 158 -38.42 14.01 -22.81
CA ARG A 158 -37.74 12.73 -23.09
C ARG A 158 -36.23 12.92 -22.94
N LEU A 159 -35.65 12.34 -21.91
CA LEU A 159 -34.24 12.45 -21.64
C LEU A 159 -33.49 11.17 -22.04
N VAL A 160 -32.36 11.32 -22.70
CA VAL A 160 -31.45 10.20 -22.99
C VAL A 160 -30.13 10.34 -22.22
N MET A 161 -29.65 9.25 -21.72
CA MET A 161 -28.38 9.19 -20.99
C MET A 161 -27.71 7.83 -21.16
N PRO A 162 -26.40 7.70 -20.83
CA PRO A 162 -25.68 6.44 -20.79
C PRO A 162 -26.37 5.36 -19.97
N PRO A 163 -25.88 4.09 -20.04
CA PRO A 163 -26.54 2.96 -19.40
C PRO A 163 -26.88 3.19 -17.95
N ASP A 164 -27.96 2.59 -17.50
CA ASP A 164 -28.32 2.58 -16.09
C ASP A 164 -27.17 2.03 -15.23
N ARG A 165 -27.02 2.53 -13.98
CA ARG A 165 -25.90 2.23 -13.09
C ARG A 165 -24.51 2.62 -13.66
N SER A 166 -24.46 3.51 -14.65
CA SER A 166 -23.24 4.21 -15.03
C SER A 166 -23.01 5.44 -14.14
N ALA A 167 -21.77 5.90 -14.04
CA ALA A 167 -21.45 7.13 -13.30
C ALA A 167 -22.26 8.35 -13.81
N THR A 168 -22.53 8.42 -15.12
CA THR A 168 -23.37 9.49 -15.70
C THR A 168 -24.79 9.42 -15.20
N SER A 169 -25.43 8.25 -15.29
CA SER A 169 -26.85 8.13 -14.90
C SER A 169 -27.06 8.35 -13.41
N GLU A 170 -26.08 7.97 -12.57
CA GLU A 170 -26.11 8.26 -11.14
C GLU A 170 -25.97 9.76 -10.85
N ALA A 171 -25.00 10.42 -11.45
CA ALA A 171 -24.81 11.86 -11.30
C ALA A 171 -26.00 12.64 -11.81
N ALA A 172 -26.54 12.26 -12.98
CA ALA A 172 -27.71 12.88 -13.56
C ALA A 172 -28.93 12.75 -12.64
N ARG A 173 -29.23 11.55 -12.12
CA ARG A 173 -30.34 11.36 -11.18
C ARG A 173 -30.21 12.17 -9.91
N ALA A 174 -29.00 12.16 -9.31
CA ALA A 174 -28.75 12.91 -8.09
C ALA A 174 -28.97 14.41 -8.30
N VAL A 175 -28.41 14.95 -9.38
CA VAL A 175 -28.58 16.38 -9.73
C VAL A 175 -30.00 16.70 -10.08
N LEU A 176 -30.65 15.99 -11.02
CA LEU A 176 -32.03 16.20 -11.46
C LEU A 176 -33.00 16.06 -10.31
N GLY A 177 -32.77 15.15 -9.38
CA GLY A 177 -33.58 14.96 -8.17
C GLY A 177 -33.68 16.22 -7.31
N LEU A 178 -32.63 17.04 -7.22
CA LEU A 178 -32.60 18.31 -6.52
C LEU A 178 -33.57 19.35 -7.18
N PHE A 179 -33.84 19.21 -8.48
CA PHE A 179 -34.76 20.04 -9.25
C PHE A 179 -36.15 19.41 -9.36
N GLY A 180 -36.40 18.31 -8.67
CA GLY A 180 -37.67 17.61 -8.68
C GLY A 180 -37.96 16.87 -10.00
N VAL A 181 -36.93 16.60 -10.82
CA VAL A 181 -37.03 15.79 -12.04
C VAL A 181 -36.71 14.35 -11.69
N ASN A 182 -37.62 13.43 -11.93
CA ASN A 182 -37.51 12.04 -11.52
C ASN A 182 -38.30 11.11 -12.47
N PRO A 183 -38.17 9.78 -12.40
CA PRO A 183 -38.85 8.83 -13.28
C PRO A 183 -40.40 8.88 -13.21
N GLY A 184 -40.97 9.45 -12.15
CA GLY A 184 -42.42 9.60 -12.03
C GLY A 184 -43.00 10.77 -12.86
N ASN A 185 -42.17 11.72 -13.30
CA ASN A 185 -42.58 12.88 -14.05
C ASN A 185 -41.78 13.14 -15.34
N THR A 186 -40.83 12.29 -15.69
CA THR A 186 -39.92 12.50 -16.83
C THR A 186 -39.52 11.15 -17.40
N THR A 187 -39.47 11.02 -18.73
CA THR A 187 -39.04 9.77 -19.37
C THR A 187 -37.54 9.71 -19.48
N PHE A 188 -36.93 8.70 -18.85
CA PHE A 188 -35.48 8.41 -18.96
C PHE A 188 -35.26 7.23 -19.88
N THR A 189 -34.44 7.42 -20.93
CA THR A 189 -33.97 6.37 -21.83
C THR A 189 -32.50 6.14 -21.61
N HIS A 190 -32.11 4.91 -21.34
CA HIS A 190 -30.70 4.50 -21.12
C HIS A 190 -30.21 3.75 -22.36
N LEU A 191 -29.15 4.26 -23.02
CA LEU A 191 -28.58 3.71 -24.24
C LEU A 191 -27.06 3.69 -24.16
N PRO A 192 -26.36 2.86 -24.95
CA PRO A 192 -24.91 2.99 -25.14
C PRO A 192 -24.54 4.42 -25.50
N ILE A 193 -23.40 4.93 -25.00
CA ILE A 193 -23.02 6.35 -25.10
C ILE A 193 -23.12 6.90 -26.51
N ALA A 194 -22.59 6.15 -27.50
CA ALA A 194 -22.61 6.56 -28.90
C ALA A 194 -24.04 6.61 -29.46
N GLU A 195 -24.87 5.63 -29.11
CA GLU A 195 -26.27 5.56 -29.53
C GLU A 195 -27.08 6.70 -28.91
N ALA A 196 -26.90 6.95 -27.60
CA ALA A 196 -27.55 8.08 -26.91
C ALA A 196 -27.26 9.43 -27.62
N ALA A 197 -26.01 9.63 -28.07
CA ALA A 197 -25.64 10.83 -28.81
C ALA A 197 -26.29 10.90 -30.21
N VAL A 198 -26.42 9.76 -30.89
CA VAL A 198 -27.11 9.69 -32.19
C VAL A 198 -28.60 9.98 -32.01
N GLU A 199 -29.26 9.40 -31.03
CA GLU A 199 -30.67 9.60 -30.72
C GLU A 199 -30.97 11.06 -30.38
N LEU A 200 -30.11 11.71 -29.60
CA LEU A 200 -30.23 13.12 -29.26
C LEU A 200 -30.08 14.02 -30.50
N LYS A 201 -29.03 13.80 -31.31
CA LYS A 201 -28.79 14.57 -32.55
C LYS A 201 -29.95 14.44 -33.55
N ALA A 202 -30.60 13.31 -33.58
CA ALA A 202 -31.72 13.03 -34.46
C ALA A 202 -33.06 13.63 -33.95
N GLY A 203 -33.08 14.30 -32.79
CA GLY A 203 -34.30 14.89 -32.20
C GLY A 203 -35.32 13.88 -31.67
N ARG A 204 -34.91 12.58 -31.51
CA ARG A 204 -35.79 11.58 -30.92
C ARG A 204 -35.92 11.71 -29.41
N HIS A 205 -35.01 12.47 -28.80
CA HIS A 205 -35.02 12.87 -27.39
C HIS A 205 -34.87 14.39 -27.29
N ASP A 206 -35.47 14.98 -26.29
CA ASP A 206 -35.56 16.43 -26.09
C ASP A 206 -34.28 16.96 -25.42
N ALA A 207 -33.65 16.16 -24.57
CA ALA A 207 -32.38 16.47 -23.94
C ALA A 207 -31.57 15.21 -23.67
N GLY A 208 -30.23 15.39 -23.51
CA GLY A 208 -29.31 14.33 -23.17
C GLY A 208 -28.28 14.76 -22.12
N LEU A 209 -27.97 13.86 -21.19
CA LEU A 209 -26.98 14.11 -20.13
C LEU A 209 -25.79 13.17 -20.29
N PHE A 210 -24.58 13.75 -20.24
CA PHE A 210 -23.32 13.01 -20.43
C PHE A 210 -22.27 13.51 -19.45
N MET A 211 -21.72 12.63 -18.64
CA MET A 211 -20.58 12.94 -17.76
C MET A 211 -19.32 12.36 -18.37
N LEU A 212 -18.59 13.18 -19.09
CA LEU A 212 -17.40 12.85 -19.87
C LEU A 212 -16.36 13.97 -19.70
N THR A 213 -15.13 13.75 -20.20
CA THR A 213 -14.16 14.84 -20.29
C THR A 213 -14.57 15.82 -21.41
N ALA A 214 -14.24 17.09 -21.26
CA ALA A 214 -14.60 18.14 -22.23
C ALA A 214 -13.94 17.94 -23.59
N ASP A 215 -12.79 17.25 -23.64
CA ASP A 215 -12.06 16.85 -24.85
C ASP A 215 -12.56 15.54 -25.48
N ASN A 216 -13.58 14.91 -24.91
CA ASN A 216 -14.14 13.69 -25.47
C ASN A 216 -14.73 13.99 -26.86
N PRO A 217 -14.34 13.27 -27.94
CA PRO A 217 -14.82 13.55 -29.29
C PRO A 217 -16.34 13.58 -29.42
N LEU A 218 -17.05 12.77 -28.61
CA LEU A 218 -18.50 12.75 -28.60
C LEU A 218 -19.08 14.04 -28.02
N VAL A 219 -18.51 14.53 -26.90
CA VAL A 219 -18.93 15.79 -26.26
C VAL A 219 -18.63 16.96 -27.17
N VAL A 220 -17.44 16.99 -27.79
CA VAL A 220 -17.07 18.02 -28.78
C VAL A 220 -18.07 18.02 -29.95
N ALA A 221 -18.41 16.84 -30.49
CA ALA A 221 -19.35 16.71 -31.60
C ALA A 221 -20.81 17.09 -31.22
N LEU A 222 -21.20 16.93 -29.96
CA LEU A 222 -22.49 17.41 -29.46
C LEU A 222 -22.49 18.92 -29.23
N GLY A 223 -21.45 19.44 -28.60
CA GLY A 223 -21.29 20.86 -28.29
C GLY A 223 -21.15 21.76 -29.52
N ALA A 224 -20.52 21.23 -30.58
CA ALA A 224 -20.40 21.90 -31.89
C ALA A 224 -21.67 21.76 -32.77
N ASN A 225 -22.67 20.97 -32.34
CA ASN A 225 -23.88 20.78 -33.12
C ASN A 225 -24.83 22.00 -33.00
N SER A 226 -25.07 22.64 -34.14
CA SER A 226 -25.95 23.83 -34.19
C SER A 226 -27.41 23.58 -33.80
N ALA A 227 -27.91 22.34 -33.79
CA ALA A 227 -29.26 21.98 -33.34
C ALA A 227 -29.38 21.82 -31.82
N LEU A 228 -28.25 21.80 -31.12
CA LEU A 228 -28.22 21.64 -29.68
C LEU A 228 -27.70 22.90 -28.98
N TRP A 229 -28.03 23.06 -27.72
CA TRP A 229 -27.47 24.07 -26.82
C TRP A 229 -27.34 23.54 -25.43
N MET A 230 -26.59 24.24 -24.59
CA MET A 230 -26.41 23.86 -23.18
C MET A 230 -27.00 24.94 -22.27
N PRO A 231 -27.98 24.61 -21.44
CA PRO A 231 -28.43 25.50 -20.39
C PRO A 231 -27.35 25.65 -19.32
N SER A 232 -27.12 26.88 -18.85
CA SER A 232 -26.17 27.12 -17.76
C SER A 232 -26.82 26.78 -16.41
N LEU A 233 -26.12 25.98 -15.59
CA LEU A 233 -26.56 25.62 -14.25
C LEU A 233 -26.10 26.68 -13.24
N THR A 234 -26.76 27.85 -13.19
CA THR A 234 -26.40 28.95 -12.26
C THR A 234 -26.40 28.52 -10.79
N ALA A 235 -27.17 27.47 -10.45
CA ALA A 235 -27.18 26.86 -9.12
C ALA A 235 -26.05 25.86 -8.86
N ALA A 236 -25.05 25.72 -9.75
CA ALA A 236 -23.96 24.75 -9.61
C ALA A 236 -23.25 24.82 -8.25
N PRO A 237 -22.95 25.99 -7.66
CA PRO A 237 -22.36 26.05 -6.31
C PRO A 237 -23.27 25.46 -5.22
N ALA A 238 -24.58 25.71 -5.32
CA ALA A 238 -25.58 25.20 -4.36
C ALA A 238 -25.74 23.67 -4.50
N VAL A 239 -25.73 23.15 -5.75
CA VAL A 239 -25.76 21.71 -6.03
C VAL A 239 -24.50 21.03 -5.46
N ALA A 240 -23.33 21.59 -5.68
CA ALA A 240 -22.06 21.08 -5.12
C ALA A 240 -22.06 21.11 -3.57
N GLY A 241 -22.69 22.12 -2.95
CA GLY A 241 -22.88 22.17 -1.49
C GLY A 241 -23.79 21.07 -0.94
N LYS A 242 -24.76 20.60 -1.74
CA LYS A 242 -25.69 19.50 -1.36
C LYS A 242 -25.14 18.11 -1.73
N LEU A 243 -24.30 18.03 -2.76
CA LEU A 243 -23.67 16.80 -3.26
C LEU A 243 -22.15 16.99 -3.22
N PRO A 244 -21.48 16.76 -2.06
CA PRO A 244 -20.05 17.11 -1.85
C PRO A 244 -19.06 16.37 -2.76
N TRP A 245 -19.47 15.27 -3.40
CA TRP A 245 -18.69 14.54 -4.39
C TRP A 245 -18.71 15.20 -5.78
N LEU A 246 -19.55 16.23 -5.99
CA LEU A 246 -19.56 17.10 -7.15
C LEU A 246 -18.90 18.45 -6.81
N ARG A 247 -18.34 19.10 -7.82
CA ARG A 247 -17.89 20.48 -7.72
C ARG A 247 -18.49 21.34 -8.84
N ALA A 248 -18.67 22.62 -8.58
CA ALA A 248 -19.04 23.58 -9.63
C ALA A 248 -17.86 23.72 -10.61
N VAL A 249 -18.19 23.71 -11.89
CA VAL A 249 -17.24 23.91 -13.01
C VAL A 249 -17.78 24.93 -13.99
N LYS A 250 -16.88 25.59 -14.73
CA LYS A 250 -17.20 26.57 -15.75
C LYS A 250 -16.59 26.13 -17.08
N LEU A 251 -17.39 26.19 -18.12
CA LEU A 251 -16.99 25.94 -19.49
C LEU A 251 -16.88 27.28 -20.20
N PRO A 252 -15.66 27.67 -20.63
CA PRO A 252 -15.46 28.94 -21.33
C PRO A 252 -16.23 29.01 -22.65
N VAL A 253 -16.45 30.24 -23.10
CA VAL A 253 -16.94 30.54 -24.45
C VAL A 253 -16.05 29.86 -25.48
N GLY A 254 -16.61 29.27 -26.53
CA GLY A 254 -15.87 28.61 -27.59
C GLY A 254 -15.24 27.28 -27.23
N THR A 255 -15.59 26.68 -26.07
CA THR A 255 -15.02 25.41 -25.61
C THR A 255 -15.05 24.30 -26.66
N PHE A 256 -16.10 24.22 -27.48
CA PHE A 256 -16.27 23.14 -28.48
C PHE A 256 -15.96 23.57 -29.90
N ASP A 257 -16.18 24.86 -30.22
CA ASP A 257 -15.84 25.45 -31.48
C ASP A 257 -15.53 26.94 -31.28
N ILE A 258 -14.26 27.30 -31.43
CA ILE A 258 -13.80 28.68 -31.26
C ILE A 258 -14.30 29.55 -32.42
N ALA A 259 -14.25 29.05 -33.68
CA ALA A 259 -14.68 29.79 -34.84
C ALA A 259 -16.20 29.99 -34.88
N GLY A 260 -16.95 28.96 -34.50
CA GLY A 260 -18.40 29.01 -34.35
C GLY A 260 -18.88 29.64 -33.06
N ASN A 261 -17.99 30.04 -32.16
CA ASN A 261 -18.29 30.60 -30.84
C ASN A 261 -19.26 29.71 -30.04
N LEU A 262 -18.95 28.39 -29.95
CA LEU A 262 -19.81 27.42 -29.24
C LEU A 262 -19.13 26.86 -27.98
N PRO A 263 -19.76 27.01 -26.81
CA PRO A 263 -20.98 27.75 -26.51
C PRO A 263 -20.78 29.27 -26.62
N PRO A 264 -21.82 30.03 -26.92
CA PRO A 264 -21.73 31.48 -27.13
C PRO A 264 -21.52 32.30 -25.86
N GLN A 265 -21.70 31.70 -24.71
CA GLN A 265 -21.46 32.26 -23.38
C GLN A 265 -20.88 31.22 -22.45
N GLU A 266 -20.26 31.66 -21.34
CA GLU A 266 -19.77 30.75 -20.28
C GLU A 266 -20.93 29.90 -19.75
N VAL A 267 -20.71 28.59 -19.66
CA VAL A 267 -21.74 27.65 -19.13
C VAL A 267 -21.26 27.13 -17.78
N GLU A 268 -22.03 27.37 -16.77
CA GLU A 268 -21.86 26.76 -15.45
C GLU A 268 -22.43 25.34 -15.44
N ALA A 269 -21.73 24.41 -14.83
CA ALA A 269 -22.13 23.02 -14.69
C ALA A 269 -21.59 22.46 -13.37
N VAL A 270 -21.96 21.25 -13.03
CA VAL A 270 -21.30 20.47 -11.98
C VAL A 270 -20.46 19.37 -12.62
N GLY A 271 -19.40 18.95 -11.93
CA GLY A 271 -18.55 17.86 -12.38
C GLY A 271 -18.15 16.96 -11.22
N ALA A 272 -18.01 15.69 -11.51
CA ALA A 272 -17.53 14.72 -10.54
C ALA A 272 -16.00 14.52 -10.64
N MET A 273 -15.35 14.32 -9.50
CA MET A 273 -13.94 14.00 -9.43
C MET A 273 -13.73 12.50 -9.68
N VAL A 274 -13.00 12.18 -10.74
CA VAL A 274 -12.68 10.78 -11.10
C VAL A 274 -11.53 10.28 -10.27
N ASN A 275 -11.80 9.27 -9.45
CA ASN A 275 -10.83 8.58 -8.63
C ASN A 275 -10.42 7.26 -9.30
N VAL A 276 -9.12 7.00 -9.35
CA VAL A 276 -8.57 5.67 -9.68
C VAL A 276 -8.51 4.88 -8.39
N ILE A 277 -9.25 3.78 -8.37
CA ILE A 277 -9.35 2.89 -7.22
C ILE A 277 -8.61 1.60 -7.48
N VAL A 278 -7.97 1.09 -6.45
CA VAL A 278 -7.16 -0.13 -6.51
C VAL A 278 -7.45 -1.05 -5.33
N ARG A 279 -7.21 -2.34 -5.48
CA ARG A 279 -7.19 -3.24 -4.35
C ARG A 279 -6.07 -2.85 -3.39
N GLU A 280 -6.32 -3.02 -2.10
CA GLU A 280 -5.31 -2.74 -1.05
C GLU A 280 -4.05 -3.61 -1.20
N ASP A 281 -4.22 -4.85 -1.68
CA ASP A 281 -3.14 -5.82 -1.89
C ASP A 281 -2.52 -5.76 -3.30
N LEU A 282 -2.80 -4.70 -4.08
CA LEU A 282 -2.21 -4.54 -5.41
C LEU A 282 -0.68 -4.54 -5.33
N HIS A 283 -0.04 -5.34 -6.19
CA HIS A 283 1.42 -5.46 -6.19
C HIS A 283 2.10 -4.08 -6.36
N PRO A 284 3.07 -3.71 -5.51
CA PRO A 284 3.67 -2.38 -5.50
C PRO A 284 4.22 -1.92 -6.84
N ALA A 285 4.86 -2.81 -7.61
CA ALA A 285 5.41 -2.47 -8.92
C ALA A 285 4.32 -2.03 -9.92
N VAL A 286 3.14 -2.69 -9.90
CA VAL A 286 2.00 -2.29 -10.73
C VAL A 286 1.48 -0.93 -10.28
N LEU A 287 1.36 -0.72 -8.97
CA LEU A 287 0.89 0.55 -8.42
C LEU A 287 1.84 1.71 -8.77
N PHE A 288 3.16 1.53 -8.63
CA PHE A 288 4.11 2.60 -8.97
C PHE A 288 4.07 2.96 -10.46
N GLU A 289 3.94 1.98 -11.35
CA GLU A 289 3.77 2.26 -12.79
C GLU A 289 2.42 2.90 -13.08
N LEU A 290 1.35 2.50 -12.39
CA LEU A 290 0.06 3.17 -12.48
C LEU A 290 0.16 4.64 -12.05
N LEU A 291 0.82 4.94 -10.94
CA LEU A 291 1.01 6.31 -10.46
C LEU A 291 1.85 7.14 -11.44
N ARG A 292 2.87 6.54 -12.06
CA ARG A 292 3.70 7.20 -13.06
C ARG A 292 2.89 7.57 -14.31
N VAL A 293 2.07 6.66 -14.81
CA VAL A 293 1.21 6.95 -15.97
C VAL A 293 0.12 7.97 -15.62
N MET A 294 -0.40 7.96 -14.40
CA MET A 294 -1.33 8.99 -13.94
C MET A 294 -0.66 10.38 -13.96
N ASP A 295 0.57 10.51 -13.49
CA ASP A 295 1.32 11.77 -13.52
C ASP A 295 1.56 12.27 -14.95
N GLU A 296 1.93 11.36 -15.85
CA GLU A 296 2.22 11.67 -17.25
C GLU A 296 0.98 12.19 -17.99
N PHE A 297 -0.18 11.57 -17.79
CA PHE A 297 -1.38 11.89 -18.57
C PHE A 297 -2.30 12.93 -17.93
N HIS A 298 -2.21 13.14 -16.62
CA HIS A 298 -3.16 14.00 -15.91
C HIS A 298 -2.54 15.22 -15.24
N GLY A 299 -1.20 15.41 -15.35
CA GLY A 299 -0.50 16.55 -14.76
C GLY A 299 -0.71 17.87 -15.51
N GLY A 300 -1.17 17.83 -16.74
CA GLY A 300 -1.39 18.99 -17.59
C GLY A 300 -2.66 19.78 -17.25
N ALA A 301 -2.72 21.04 -17.70
CA ALA A 301 -3.96 21.81 -17.66
C ALA A 301 -4.99 21.26 -18.68
N THR A 302 -6.25 21.33 -18.30
CA THR A 302 -7.39 21.05 -19.18
C THR A 302 -8.37 22.23 -19.14
N LEU A 303 -9.45 22.16 -19.90
CA LEU A 303 -10.49 23.21 -19.88
C LEU A 303 -11.12 23.45 -18.52
N VAL A 304 -11.11 22.42 -17.64
CA VAL A 304 -11.79 22.47 -16.32
C VAL A 304 -10.84 22.20 -15.13
N ASN A 305 -9.57 21.90 -15.41
CA ASN A 305 -8.57 21.62 -14.37
C ASN A 305 -7.29 22.43 -14.62
N ARG A 306 -6.64 22.88 -13.53
CA ARG A 306 -5.38 23.61 -13.60
C ARG A 306 -4.20 22.65 -13.78
N ALA A 307 -3.10 23.14 -14.35
CA ALA A 307 -1.85 22.36 -14.37
C ALA A 307 -1.40 22.03 -12.94
N GLY A 308 -0.99 20.78 -12.72
CA GLY A 308 -0.58 20.29 -11.40
C GLY A 308 -1.71 20.08 -10.39
N GLU A 309 -2.98 20.30 -10.76
CA GLU A 309 -4.11 20.00 -9.88
C GLU A 309 -4.30 18.49 -9.67
N PHE A 310 -4.01 17.72 -10.70
CA PHE A 310 -4.10 16.26 -10.70
C PHE A 310 -2.79 15.65 -11.20
N PRO A 311 -2.51 14.38 -10.84
CA PRO A 311 -3.24 13.53 -9.92
C PRO A 311 -3.10 14.01 -8.46
N SER A 312 -4.16 13.90 -7.69
CA SER A 312 -4.26 14.38 -6.31
C SER A 312 -4.74 13.26 -5.39
N LEU A 313 -4.24 13.22 -4.14
CA LEU A 313 -4.71 12.29 -3.11
C LEU A 313 -5.88 12.85 -2.28
N THR A 314 -6.37 14.03 -2.60
CA THR A 314 -7.54 14.66 -1.95
C THR A 314 -8.83 13.98 -2.36
N SER A 315 -8.95 12.68 -2.11
CA SER A 315 -10.25 11.99 -2.15
C SER A 315 -10.91 12.13 -0.80
N THR A 316 -12.19 12.51 -0.81
CA THR A 316 -12.95 12.75 0.41
C THR A 316 -13.53 11.47 1.02
N GLU A 317 -13.64 10.39 0.26
CA GLU A 317 -14.49 9.24 0.61
C GLU A 317 -13.69 7.92 0.77
N LEU A 318 -12.57 7.79 0.06
CA LEU A 318 -11.71 6.61 0.13
C LEU A 318 -10.34 6.96 0.71
N GLN A 319 -9.85 6.11 1.59
CA GLN A 319 -8.49 6.25 2.10
C GLN A 319 -7.46 6.09 0.95
N PRO A 320 -6.45 6.94 0.88
CA PRO A 320 -5.39 6.78 -0.08
C PRO A 320 -4.60 5.50 0.18
N HIS A 321 -4.16 4.84 -0.88
CA HIS A 321 -3.25 3.72 -0.74
C HIS A 321 -1.93 4.18 -0.10
N PRO A 322 -1.40 3.50 0.94
CA PRO A 322 -0.19 3.93 1.66
C PRO A 322 1.00 4.18 0.73
N LEU A 323 1.21 3.31 -0.26
CA LEU A 323 2.28 3.46 -1.24
C LEU A 323 2.04 4.63 -2.22
N ALA A 324 0.78 4.99 -2.51
CA ALA A 324 0.48 6.19 -3.30
C ALA A 324 0.85 7.46 -2.51
N ALA A 325 0.56 7.48 -1.21
CA ALA A 325 0.97 8.57 -0.32
C ALA A 325 2.51 8.68 -0.21
N GLN A 326 3.20 7.55 -0.14
CA GLN A 326 4.66 7.48 -0.16
C GLN A 326 5.23 7.99 -1.49
N TYR A 327 4.68 7.51 -2.62
CA TYR A 327 5.10 7.92 -3.95
C TYR A 327 5.03 9.43 -4.15
N ARG A 328 3.99 10.10 -3.64
CA ARG A 328 3.85 11.57 -3.71
C ARG A 328 4.93 12.32 -2.92
N LYS A 329 5.51 11.70 -1.89
CA LYS A 329 6.57 12.29 -1.06
C LYS A 329 7.98 12.03 -1.60
N THR A 330 8.25 10.80 -2.05
CA THR A 330 9.62 10.32 -2.34
C THR A 330 9.80 9.73 -3.74
N GLY A 331 8.73 9.63 -4.53
CA GLY A 331 8.74 8.95 -5.83
C GLY A 331 8.80 7.42 -5.69
N VAL A 332 9.18 6.76 -6.79
CA VAL A 332 9.36 5.29 -6.82
C VAL A 332 10.54 4.90 -5.94
N PRO A 333 10.37 3.95 -5.00
CA PRO A 333 11.47 3.45 -4.17
C PRO A 333 12.61 2.88 -5.01
N TRP A 334 13.86 3.03 -4.51
CA TRP A 334 15.08 2.60 -5.22
C TRP A 334 15.04 1.13 -5.66
N LEU A 335 14.52 0.23 -4.83
CA LEU A 335 14.38 -1.19 -5.15
C LEU A 335 13.57 -1.44 -6.42
N TYR A 336 12.44 -0.74 -6.57
CA TYR A 336 11.56 -0.89 -7.75
C TYR A 336 12.06 -0.17 -9.00
N ARG A 337 13.10 0.69 -8.88
CA ARG A 337 13.77 1.30 -10.02
C ARG A 337 14.85 0.42 -10.65
N HIS A 338 15.49 -0.43 -9.83
CA HIS A 338 16.73 -1.13 -10.24
C HIS A 338 16.59 -2.65 -10.29
N PHE A 339 15.55 -3.22 -9.69
CA PHE A 339 15.33 -4.66 -9.65
C PHE A 339 13.99 -5.03 -10.29
N SER A 340 13.89 -6.29 -10.73
CA SER A 340 12.61 -6.81 -11.21
C SER A 340 11.55 -6.77 -10.08
N PRO A 341 10.25 -6.65 -10.43
CA PRO A 341 9.15 -6.58 -9.46
C PRO A 341 9.20 -7.68 -8.40
N PHE A 342 9.51 -8.91 -8.80
CA PHE A 342 9.63 -10.06 -7.91
C PHE A 342 10.78 -9.87 -6.90
N ILE A 343 11.98 -9.50 -7.38
CA ILE A 343 13.15 -9.31 -6.53
C ILE A 343 12.93 -8.13 -5.56
N ALA A 344 12.41 -7.00 -6.05
CA ALA A 344 12.14 -5.84 -5.22
C ALA A 344 11.16 -6.19 -4.08
N ARG A 345 10.09 -6.91 -4.38
CA ARG A 345 9.10 -7.35 -3.40
C ARG A 345 9.67 -8.36 -2.42
N MET A 346 10.47 -9.28 -2.88
CA MET A 346 11.18 -10.26 -2.04
C MET A 346 12.08 -9.55 -1.02
N PHE A 347 12.90 -8.60 -1.47
CA PHE A 347 13.74 -7.81 -0.56
C PHE A 347 12.92 -7.02 0.45
N GLU A 348 11.87 -6.34 0.02
CA GLU A 348 10.99 -5.57 0.90
C GLU A 348 10.36 -6.45 2.01
N SER A 349 9.92 -7.65 1.66
CA SER A 349 9.23 -8.56 2.59
C SER A 349 10.18 -9.32 3.52
N TYR A 350 11.37 -9.72 3.03
CA TYR A 350 12.24 -10.70 3.72
C TYR A 350 13.58 -10.15 4.18
N LEU A 351 13.99 -8.94 3.75
CA LEU A 351 15.29 -8.36 4.10
C LEU A 351 15.50 -8.25 5.62
N LEU A 352 14.52 -7.72 6.34
CA LEU A 352 14.62 -7.53 7.79
C LEU A 352 14.67 -8.87 8.53
N ILE A 353 13.94 -9.87 8.06
CA ILE A 353 13.94 -11.22 8.63
C ILE A 353 15.30 -11.86 8.39
N GLY A 354 15.82 -11.79 7.16
CA GLY A 354 17.15 -12.29 6.82
C GLY A 354 18.27 -11.63 7.64
N LEU A 355 18.21 -10.30 7.77
CA LEU A 355 19.15 -9.54 8.58
C LEU A 355 19.09 -9.96 10.06
N ALA A 356 17.89 -10.09 10.62
CA ALA A 356 17.70 -10.54 12.00
C ALA A 356 18.29 -11.93 12.23
N LEU A 357 18.11 -12.88 11.30
CA LEU A 357 18.68 -14.22 11.39
C LEU A 357 20.22 -14.19 11.33
N VAL A 358 20.79 -13.37 10.44
CA VAL A 358 22.25 -13.19 10.36
C VAL A 358 22.80 -12.61 11.66
N LEU A 359 22.16 -11.57 12.22
CA LEU A 359 22.57 -10.96 13.49
C LEU A 359 22.46 -11.93 14.66
N LEU A 360 21.43 -12.78 14.70
CA LEU A 360 21.31 -13.83 15.72
C LEU A 360 22.41 -14.88 15.59
N ALA A 361 22.72 -15.31 14.37
CA ALA A 361 23.76 -16.31 14.11
C ALA A 361 25.15 -15.76 14.47
N GLU A 362 25.47 -14.54 14.06
CA GLU A 362 26.74 -13.89 14.40
C GLU A 362 26.81 -13.51 15.89
N GLY A 363 25.70 -13.05 16.48
CA GLY A 363 25.61 -12.78 17.92
C GLY A 363 25.88 -14.03 18.75
N TYR A 364 25.41 -15.21 18.32
CA TYR A 364 25.72 -16.48 18.98
C TYR A 364 27.22 -16.82 18.90
N LYS A 365 27.86 -16.63 17.74
CA LYS A 365 29.31 -16.83 17.59
C LYS A 365 30.12 -15.88 18.50
N ILE A 366 29.76 -14.59 18.48
CA ILE A 366 30.40 -13.57 19.32
C ILE A 366 30.24 -13.94 20.80
N TRP A 367 29.04 -14.34 21.23
CA TRP A 367 28.80 -14.77 22.61
C TRP A 367 29.66 -16.00 22.98
N TYR A 368 29.78 -16.98 22.05
CA TYR A 368 30.61 -18.16 22.25
C TYR A 368 32.11 -17.81 22.44
N TYR A 369 32.66 -16.97 21.57
CA TYR A 369 34.05 -16.51 21.68
C TYR A 369 34.28 -15.63 22.91
N LEU A 370 33.34 -14.77 23.27
CA LEU A 370 33.40 -13.96 24.49
C LEU A 370 33.40 -14.85 25.73
N ARG A 371 32.58 -15.88 25.74
CA ARG A 371 32.53 -16.84 26.84
C ARG A 371 33.85 -17.57 26.99
N GLU A 372 34.42 -18.09 25.90
CA GLU A 372 35.70 -18.77 25.90
C GLU A 372 36.83 -17.84 26.36
N PHE A 373 36.84 -16.62 25.86
CA PHE A 373 37.77 -15.58 26.31
C PHE A 373 37.64 -15.28 27.82
N TRP A 374 36.45 -15.16 28.33
CA TRP A 374 36.20 -14.91 29.76
C TRP A 374 36.60 -16.11 30.63
N GLU A 375 36.38 -17.32 30.17
CA GLU A 375 36.81 -18.54 30.84
C GLU A 375 38.35 -18.56 30.94
N GLU A 376 39.05 -18.34 29.83
CA GLU A 376 40.54 -18.28 29.79
C GLU A 376 41.11 -17.10 30.61
N ALA A 377 40.52 -15.91 30.46
CA ALA A 377 40.94 -14.73 31.21
C ALA A 377 40.74 -14.91 32.73
N SER A 378 39.63 -15.52 33.13
CA SER A 378 39.35 -15.80 34.56
C SER A 378 40.34 -16.79 35.17
N GLU A 379 40.73 -17.81 34.40
CA GLU A 379 41.75 -18.80 34.82
C GLU A 379 43.14 -18.15 34.96
N ARG A 380 43.57 -17.39 33.94
CA ARG A 380 44.85 -16.64 34.00
C ARG A 380 44.86 -15.64 35.17
N PHE A 381 43.78 -14.96 35.43
CA PHE A 381 43.67 -14.05 36.55
C PHE A 381 43.69 -14.76 37.91
N ALA A 382 43.02 -15.91 38.02
CA ALA A 382 43.05 -16.74 39.23
C ALA A 382 44.47 -17.24 39.52
N LEU A 383 45.19 -17.79 38.52
CA LEU A 383 46.58 -18.22 38.64
C LEU A 383 47.51 -17.06 39.03
N TRP A 384 47.34 -15.90 38.41
CA TRP A 384 48.12 -14.69 38.77
C TRP A 384 47.86 -14.29 40.22
N THR A 385 46.64 -14.33 40.68
CA THR A 385 46.23 -13.98 42.04
C THR A 385 46.90 -14.97 43.07
N LEU A 386 46.82 -16.27 42.78
CA LEU A 386 47.42 -17.30 43.63
C LEU A 386 48.96 -17.17 43.72
N LYS A 387 49.62 -16.99 42.56
CA LYS A 387 51.10 -16.78 42.51
C LYS A 387 51.52 -15.49 43.26
N ARG A 388 50.69 -14.44 43.20
CA ARG A 388 51.01 -13.19 43.87
C ARG A 388 50.76 -13.25 45.39
N LEU A 389 49.76 -13.99 45.82
CA LEU A 389 49.54 -14.31 47.23
C LEU A 389 50.64 -15.18 47.82
N ASP A 390 51.04 -16.25 47.13
CA ASP A 390 52.14 -17.10 47.53
C ASP A 390 53.44 -16.32 47.78
N ARG A 391 53.84 -15.45 46.82
CA ARG A 391 54.99 -14.56 46.95
C ARG A 391 54.89 -13.52 48.07
N ARG A 392 53.68 -13.13 48.51
CA ARG A 392 53.46 -12.24 49.62
C ARG A 392 53.64 -12.96 50.95
N PHE A 393 53.17 -14.19 51.04
CA PHE A 393 53.41 -15.03 52.20
C PHE A 393 54.93 -15.31 52.40
N ASP A 394 55.69 -15.53 51.33
CA ASP A 394 57.16 -15.66 51.37
C ASP A 394 57.85 -14.42 51.96
N ARG A 395 57.24 -13.24 51.88
CA ARG A 395 57.73 -11.97 52.43
C ARG A 395 57.14 -11.64 53.83
N GLY A 396 56.46 -12.57 54.44
CA GLY A 396 55.86 -12.39 55.78
C GLY A 396 54.67 -11.44 55.84
N ALA A 397 54.07 -11.07 54.72
CA ALA A 397 52.97 -10.10 54.67
C ALA A 397 51.60 -10.79 54.77
N ARG A 398 50.73 -10.33 55.70
CA ARG A 398 49.36 -10.84 55.84
C ARG A 398 48.44 -10.25 54.72
N PRO A 399 47.54 -11.06 54.14
CA PRO A 399 46.64 -10.60 53.12
C PRO A 399 45.53 -9.70 53.69
N GLY A 400 45.41 -8.47 53.21
CA GLY A 400 44.32 -7.54 53.53
C GLY A 400 42.95 -7.99 52.97
N PRO A 401 41.88 -7.29 53.24
CA PRO A 401 40.52 -7.68 52.87
C PRO A 401 40.29 -7.88 51.37
N ILE A 402 40.96 -7.05 50.51
CA ILE A 402 40.89 -7.17 49.05
C ILE A 402 41.46 -8.51 48.59
N TRP A 403 42.57 -8.95 49.13
CA TRP A 403 43.22 -10.23 48.78
C TRP A 403 42.40 -11.45 49.22
N ARG A 404 41.63 -11.35 50.32
CA ARG A 404 40.72 -12.42 50.71
C ARG A 404 39.54 -12.52 49.75
N THR A 405 39.07 -11.42 49.17
CA THR A 405 38.01 -11.42 48.13
C THR A 405 38.54 -12.01 46.83
N LEU A 406 39.73 -11.64 46.38
CA LEU A 406 40.40 -12.20 45.20
C LEU A 406 40.68 -13.71 45.40
N LEU A 407 41.08 -14.16 46.56
CA LEU A 407 41.25 -15.57 46.86
C LEU A 407 39.94 -16.36 46.71
N ARG A 408 38.84 -15.86 47.28
CA ARG A 408 37.50 -16.49 47.11
C ARG A 408 37.08 -16.55 45.64
N PHE A 409 37.47 -15.56 44.83
CA PHE A 409 37.25 -15.61 43.39
C PHE A 409 38.12 -16.70 42.74
N ALA A 410 39.43 -16.72 43.02
CA ALA A 410 40.35 -17.71 42.50
C ALA A 410 39.96 -19.15 42.90
N GLU A 411 39.49 -19.36 44.15
CA GLU A 411 38.96 -20.65 44.60
C GLU A 411 37.79 -21.12 43.75
N ARG A 412 36.82 -20.25 43.46
CA ARG A 412 35.68 -20.57 42.59
C ARG A 412 36.06 -20.90 41.17
N VAL A 413 37.03 -20.17 40.60
CA VAL A 413 37.54 -20.43 39.24
C VAL A 413 38.30 -21.74 39.18
N VAL A 414 39.24 -22.00 40.13
CA VAL A 414 40.01 -23.26 40.19
C VAL A 414 39.12 -24.49 40.43
N GLN A 415 38.06 -24.35 41.23
CA GLN A 415 37.06 -25.43 41.43
C GLN A 415 36.29 -25.73 40.12
N ARG A 416 36.14 -24.77 39.26
CA ARG A 416 35.39 -24.92 37.98
C ARG A 416 36.29 -25.53 36.87
N HIS A 417 37.57 -25.17 36.80
CA HIS A 417 38.46 -25.49 35.66
C HIS A 417 39.42 -26.64 35.91
N GLU A 418 39.49 -27.22 37.12
CA GLU A 418 40.20 -28.47 37.52
C GLU A 418 41.68 -28.61 37.07
N THR A 419 42.41 -27.54 36.80
CA THR A 419 43.85 -27.60 36.47
C THR A 419 44.69 -28.01 37.71
N ASP A 420 45.44 -29.12 37.62
CA ASP A 420 46.19 -29.68 38.75
C ASP A 420 47.19 -28.68 39.34
N HIS A 421 47.86 -27.88 38.50
CA HIS A 421 48.80 -26.84 38.95
C HIS A 421 48.10 -25.72 39.74
N ALA A 422 46.87 -25.33 39.39
CA ALA A 422 46.10 -24.31 40.10
C ALA A 422 45.58 -24.88 41.46
N LYS A 423 45.21 -26.13 41.50
CA LYS A 423 44.80 -26.83 42.75
C LYS A 423 45.96 -26.95 43.74
N GLU A 424 47.18 -27.27 43.26
CA GLU A 424 48.37 -27.34 44.09
C GLU A 424 48.75 -25.97 44.69
N LEU A 425 48.73 -24.91 43.86
CA LEU A 425 48.95 -23.54 44.32
C LEU A 425 47.89 -23.09 45.32
N LEU A 426 46.63 -23.41 45.07
CA LEU A 426 45.51 -23.06 45.96
C LEU A 426 45.67 -23.78 47.32
N SER A 427 46.02 -25.08 47.36
CA SER A 427 46.22 -25.83 48.59
C SER A 427 47.40 -25.27 49.41
N ARG A 428 48.49 -24.86 48.71
CA ARG A 428 49.65 -24.23 49.34
C ARG A 428 49.34 -22.87 49.96
N VAL A 429 48.61 -22.01 49.22
CA VAL A 429 48.17 -20.70 49.70
C VAL A 429 47.21 -20.85 50.90
N ARG A 430 46.31 -21.84 50.89
CA ARG A 430 45.36 -22.11 51.97
C ARG A 430 46.05 -22.64 53.24
N SER A 431 46.96 -23.59 53.11
CA SER A 431 47.71 -24.08 54.26
C SER A 431 48.50 -22.99 54.96
N ARG A 432 49.07 -22.03 54.23
CA ARG A 432 49.79 -20.86 54.76
C ARG A 432 48.84 -19.81 55.40
N LEU A 433 47.61 -19.78 54.98
CA LEU A 433 46.59 -18.87 55.55
C LEU A 433 46.03 -19.40 56.89
N ASP A 434 45.94 -20.72 57.00
CA ASP A 434 45.48 -21.42 58.21
C ASP A 434 46.58 -21.56 59.27
N SER A 435 47.86 -21.43 58.90
CA SER A 435 49.04 -21.50 59.81
C SER A 435 49.48 -20.15 60.38
N ASN A 436 48.89 -19.05 59.97
CA ASN A 436 49.12 -17.66 60.38
C ASN A 436 47.88 -17.01 61.01
#